data_91ef7f985d314a7485bdaed714ad609e
#
_entry.id   91ef7f985d314a7485bdaed714ad609e
#
_cell.length_a   1.000
_cell.length_b   1.000
_cell.length_c   1.000
_cell.angle_alpha   90.00
_cell.angle_beta   90.00
_cell.angle_gamma   90.00
#
_symmetry.space_group_name_H-M   'P 1'
#
loop_
_entity.id
_entity.type
_entity.pdbx_description
1 polymer ?
#
loop_
_entity_poly.entity_id
_entity_poly.type
_entity_poly.pdbx_seq_one_letter_code
_entity_poly.pdbx_strand_id
1 'polypeptide(L)'
;MDRHYLNALALPSLLLIGLAGGAQSLQAPASKETQGPFQISVNVDLVVLNATVRDSKGRFAPDLRERDFAVYEDGVRQSISLFRHEDIPVTVGLVVDHSSSMMPKIRDVIAAARTFVESSSPDDEMFVVNFNEKVSLGLPDFLPLTNRSEDLTSAIANAPTRGMTALYDAIFEARNHLRIGTRDKKVLIVISDGGDNASKHTLAEVLKMAEQSTALIYTIGIFDEDDRDRNPGVLRRLAGETGGEAFFPYEFKDTVAICERIARDIRHQYTIGYHSAGTAQPGVYRTIRVAAGGAGSGKLFVRARAGYIAGDTSRPLKDVAAK
;
A
#
# COMPACT_ATOMS: atom_id res chain seq x y z
N MET A 1 44.54 -56.26 11.61
CA MET A 1 45.56 -56.13 10.58
C MET A 1 45.96 -54.70 10.53
N ASP A 2 46.94 -54.35 11.37
CA ASP A 2 48.38 -54.12 11.08
C ASP A 2 48.60 -52.84 10.32
N ARG A 3 49.43 -51.93 10.70
CA ARG A 3 50.57 -51.67 11.62
C ARG A 3 51.06 -50.25 11.36
N HIS A 4 51.35 -49.51 12.45
CA HIS A 4 52.65 -48.95 12.85
C HIS A 4 53.50 -48.23 11.81
N TYR A 5 53.99 -46.98 12.16
CA TYR A 5 55.31 -46.63 12.74
C TYR A 5 55.32 -45.09 12.93
N LEU A 6 55.48 -44.55 14.07
CA LEU A 6 56.60 -44.04 14.90
C LEU A 6 57.90 -43.76 14.14
N ASN A 7 58.32 -42.49 14.23
CA ASN A 7 59.69 -42.21 14.59
C ASN A 7 59.89 -40.75 15.05
N ALA A 8 60.60 -40.69 16.14
CA ALA A 8 61.07 -39.64 16.98
C ALA A 8 62.48 -39.21 16.60
N LEU A 9 63.04 -38.25 17.40
CA LEU A 9 64.42 -37.78 17.55
C LEU A 9 64.76 -36.53 16.70
N ALA A 10 65.46 -35.47 17.19
CA ALA A 10 66.18 -35.22 18.44
C ALA A 10 66.53 -33.71 18.49
N LEU A 11 66.63 -33.19 19.71
CA LEU A 11 67.29 -31.91 20.03
C LEU A 11 68.81 -32.01 19.86
N PRO A 12 69.52 -30.87 19.69
CA PRO A 12 70.48 -30.52 20.73
C PRO A 12 70.44 -29.05 21.15
N SER A 13 70.72 -28.87 22.44
CA SER A 13 71.01 -27.65 23.13
C SER A 13 72.40 -27.08 22.79
N LEU A 14 72.59 -25.79 22.75
CA LEU A 14 73.86 -25.07 23.13
C LEU A 14 73.63 -23.61 23.39
N LEU A 15 73.84 -23.21 24.57
CA LEU A 15 74.77 -22.34 25.21
C LEU A 15 74.53 -20.82 25.17
N LEU A 16 74.39 -20.27 26.39
CA LEU A 16 74.43 -18.86 26.75
C LEU A 16 75.70 -18.14 26.36
N ILE A 17 75.55 -16.86 25.92
CA ILE A 17 76.49 -15.77 26.29
C ILE A 17 75.65 -14.53 26.52
N GLY A 18 75.71 -13.97 27.71
CA GLY A 18 75.10 -12.71 28.11
C GLY A 18 75.97 -11.51 27.67
N LEU A 19 75.31 -10.43 27.30
CA LEU A 19 75.92 -9.08 27.27
C LEU A 19 74.82 -8.10 27.71
N ALA A 20 75.06 -7.46 28.82
CA ALA A 20 74.26 -6.35 29.35
C ALA A 20 74.44 -5.12 28.47
N GLY A 21 73.39 -4.44 28.11
CA GLY A 21 73.43 -3.18 27.34
C GLY A 21 72.07 -2.47 27.42
N GLY A 22 72.07 -1.44 28.22
CA GLY A 22 71.25 -0.23 28.20
C GLY A 22 69.79 -0.28 27.76
N ALA A 23 68.86 -0.22 28.70
CA ALA A 23 67.47 0.10 28.46
C ALA A 23 67.35 1.59 28.09
N GLN A 24 67.09 1.84 26.79
CA GLN A 24 66.49 3.10 26.34
C GLN A 24 65.03 2.80 26.03
N SER A 25 64.14 3.37 26.88
CA SER A 25 62.71 3.33 26.63
C SER A 25 62.37 4.19 25.42
N LEU A 26 62.11 3.54 24.27
CA LEU A 26 61.47 4.17 23.14
C LEU A 26 59.98 4.24 23.45
N GLN A 27 59.51 5.44 23.84
CA GLN A 27 58.09 5.76 23.84
C GLN A 27 57.59 5.68 22.40
N ALA A 28 56.70 4.75 22.15
CA ALA A 28 55.94 4.68 20.92
C ALA A 28 55.05 5.95 20.78
N PRO A 29 55.00 6.58 19.60
CA PRO A 29 54.12 7.72 19.39
C PRO A 29 52.65 7.28 19.54
N ALA A 30 51.91 8.04 20.35
CA ALA A 30 50.47 7.90 20.49
C ALA A 30 49.84 7.91 19.10
N SER A 31 49.17 6.81 18.76
CA SER A 31 48.32 6.71 17.58
C SER A 31 47.21 7.75 17.72
N LYS A 32 47.23 8.79 16.92
CA LYS A 32 46.09 9.67 16.68
C LYS A 32 44.98 8.76 16.13
N GLU A 33 43.98 8.51 16.92
CA GLU A 33 42.68 8.00 16.42
C GLU A 33 42.18 9.01 15.40
N THR A 34 42.29 8.66 14.13
CA THR A 34 41.64 9.37 13.04
C THR A 34 40.13 9.04 13.22
N GLN A 35 39.41 9.96 13.83
CA GLN A 35 37.94 9.94 13.80
C GLN A 35 37.58 9.99 12.30
N GLY A 36 37.12 8.85 11.79
CA GLY A 36 36.53 8.77 10.47
C GLY A 36 35.35 9.74 10.35
N PRO A 37 35.03 10.22 9.17
CA PRO A 37 33.90 11.14 8.99
C PRO A 37 32.64 10.52 9.61
N PHE A 38 32.04 11.25 10.54
CA PHE A 38 30.70 10.91 11.07
C PHE A 38 29.73 10.89 9.88
N GLN A 39 29.43 9.72 9.35
CA GLN A 39 28.33 9.54 8.43
C GLN A 39 27.04 9.48 9.25
N ILE A 40 26.38 10.62 9.39
CA ILE A 40 24.99 10.65 9.83
C ILE A 40 24.15 10.18 8.64
N SER A 41 23.84 8.90 8.56
CA SER A 41 22.80 8.42 7.64
C SER A 41 21.45 8.80 8.25
N VAL A 42 20.90 9.95 7.84
CA VAL A 42 19.52 10.31 8.13
C VAL A 42 18.68 9.49 7.16
N ASN A 43 18.10 8.40 7.64
CA ASN A 43 17.05 7.70 6.92
C ASN A 43 15.80 8.60 6.98
N VAL A 44 15.62 9.45 5.99
CA VAL A 44 14.45 10.33 5.90
C VAL A 44 13.41 9.61 5.05
N ASP A 45 12.42 9.02 5.71
CA ASP A 45 11.34 8.32 5.03
C ASP A 45 10.47 9.32 4.26
N LEU A 46 10.35 9.12 2.95
CA LEU A 46 9.44 9.88 2.11
C LEU A 46 8.01 9.36 2.33
N VAL A 47 7.16 10.19 2.89
CA VAL A 47 5.73 9.90 3.02
C VAL A 47 5.02 10.32 1.74
N VAL A 48 4.41 9.36 1.04
CA VAL A 48 3.67 9.61 -0.21
C VAL A 48 2.18 9.53 0.03
N LEU A 49 1.46 10.55 -0.43
CA LEU A 49 0.01 10.72 -0.30
C LEU A 49 -0.61 10.82 -1.69
N ASN A 50 -1.79 10.21 -1.85
CA ASN A 50 -2.66 10.46 -2.99
C ASN A 50 -3.83 11.33 -2.50
N ALA A 51 -4.01 12.49 -3.12
CA ALA A 51 -5.05 13.45 -2.77
C ALA A 51 -6.02 13.68 -3.93
N THR A 52 -7.31 13.47 -3.69
CA THR A 52 -8.39 13.84 -4.61
C THR A 52 -8.92 15.22 -4.19
N VAL A 53 -8.97 16.18 -5.11
CA VAL A 53 -9.49 17.52 -4.84
C VAL A 53 -10.72 17.81 -5.68
N ARG A 54 -11.80 18.26 -5.04
CA ARG A 54 -13.07 18.58 -5.68
C ARG A 54 -13.58 19.96 -5.26
N ASP A 55 -14.29 20.60 -6.17
CA ASP A 55 -15.01 21.82 -5.85
C ASP A 55 -16.34 21.55 -5.09
N SER A 56 -17.05 22.61 -4.72
CA SER A 56 -18.35 22.52 -4.05
C SER A 56 -19.46 21.84 -4.87
N LYS A 57 -19.26 21.67 -6.18
CA LYS A 57 -20.15 20.93 -7.09
C LYS A 57 -19.71 19.48 -7.31
N GLY A 58 -18.67 19.04 -6.60
CA GLY A 58 -18.11 17.69 -6.71
C GLY A 58 -17.25 17.46 -7.96
N ARG A 59 -16.92 18.49 -8.74
CA ARG A 59 -16.06 18.39 -9.92
C ARG A 59 -14.61 18.40 -9.51
N PHE A 60 -13.75 17.68 -10.24
CA PHE A 60 -12.31 17.75 -10.03
C PHE A 60 -11.76 19.17 -10.20
N ALA A 61 -10.75 19.50 -9.41
CA ALA A 61 -9.94 20.69 -9.55
C ALA A 61 -8.56 20.31 -10.13
N PRO A 62 -8.41 20.27 -11.48
CA PRO A 62 -7.22 19.68 -12.12
C PRO A 62 -6.01 20.61 -12.18
N ASP A 63 -6.19 21.92 -12.03
CA ASP A 63 -5.16 22.93 -12.35
C ASP A 63 -4.42 23.47 -11.11
N LEU A 64 -4.48 22.73 -9.98
CA LEU A 64 -3.79 23.14 -8.76
C LEU A 64 -2.31 22.83 -8.85
N ARG A 65 -1.50 23.73 -8.29
CA ARG A 65 -0.04 23.63 -8.22
C ARG A 65 0.39 23.30 -6.79
N GLU A 66 1.61 22.88 -6.60
CA GLU A 66 2.19 22.58 -5.28
C GLU A 66 1.90 23.67 -4.24
N ARG A 67 2.08 24.95 -4.61
CA ARG A 67 1.84 26.11 -3.74
C ARG A 67 0.40 26.25 -3.25
N ASP A 68 -0.55 25.61 -3.91
CA ASP A 68 -1.96 25.62 -3.57
C ASP A 68 -2.29 24.57 -2.50
N PHE A 69 -1.30 23.73 -2.11
CA PHE A 69 -1.45 22.70 -1.10
C PHE A 69 -0.72 23.03 0.20
N ALA A 70 -1.28 22.54 1.29
CA ALA A 70 -0.64 22.52 2.60
C ALA A 70 -0.83 21.13 3.23
N VAL A 71 0.27 20.49 3.60
CA VAL A 71 0.29 19.18 4.28
C VAL A 71 0.67 19.40 5.73
N TYR A 72 -0.05 18.72 6.62
CA TYR A 72 0.21 18.73 8.06
C TYR A 72 0.32 17.30 8.56
N GLU A 73 1.36 17.03 9.33
CA GLU A 73 1.56 15.79 10.08
C GLU A 73 1.52 16.13 11.58
N ASP A 74 0.63 15.49 12.33
CA ASP A 74 0.38 15.77 13.75
C ASP A 74 0.18 17.27 14.04
N GLY A 75 -0.47 17.97 13.11
CA GLY A 75 -0.71 19.41 13.19
C GLY A 75 0.46 20.30 12.77
N VAL A 76 1.64 19.73 12.52
CA VAL A 76 2.84 20.46 12.07
C VAL A 76 2.88 20.51 10.54
N ARG A 77 3.05 21.71 9.98
CA ARG A 77 3.14 21.89 8.53
C ARG A 77 4.42 21.24 8.00
N GLN A 78 4.29 20.46 6.93
CA GLN A 78 5.38 19.79 6.24
C GLN A 78 5.72 20.50 4.92
N SER A 79 7.02 20.45 4.54
CA SER A 79 7.46 20.93 3.23
C SER A 79 7.26 19.83 2.19
N ILE A 80 6.55 20.16 1.12
CA ILE A 80 6.34 19.24 0.00
C ILE A 80 7.68 19.09 -0.74
N SER A 81 8.11 17.87 -0.98
CA SER A 81 9.33 17.52 -1.71
C SER A 81 9.06 16.79 -3.02
N LEU A 82 7.84 16.24 -3.18
CA LEU A 82 7.36 15.61 -4.39
C LEU A 82 5.94 16.10 -4.67
N PHE A 83 5.72 16.59 -5.89
CA PHE A 83 4.38 16.97 -6.35
C PHE A 83 4.19 16.52 -7.79
N ARG A 84 3.19 15.69 -8.04
CA ARG A 84 2.83 15.20 -9.37
C ARG A 84 1.32 15.23 -9.55
N HIS A 85 0.88 15.55 -10.75
CA HIS A 85 -0.49 15.41 -11.21
C HIS A 85 -0.43 14.84 -12.62
N GLU A 86 -0.24 13.53 -12.68
CA GLU A 86 -0.06 12.78 -13.92
C GLU A 86 -1.00 11.57 -13.93
N ASP A 87 -1.51 11.23 -15.10
CA ASP A 87 -2.21 9.98 -15.32
C ASP A 87 -1.18 8.85 -15.45
N ILE A 88 -0.88 8.20 -14.33
CA ILE A 88 0.08 7.09 -14.29
C ILE A 88 -0.66 5.76 -14.21
N PRO A 89 -0.13 4.70 -14.84
CA PRO A 89 -0.70 3.36 -14.72
C PRO A 89 -0.74 2.87 -13.26
N VAL A 90 -1.73 2.06 -12.95
CA VAL A 90 -2.00 1.57 -11.59
C VAL A 90 -2.09 0.05 -11.56
N THR A 91 -1.83 -0.55 -10.37
CA THR A 91 -2.21 -1.94 -10.11
C THR A 91 -3.52 -1.95 -9.33
N VAL A 92 -4.54 -2.63 -9.83
CA VAL A 92 -5.88 -2.69 -9.25
C VAL A 92 -6.26 -4.12 -8.87
N GLY A 93 -6.67 -4.33 -7.63
CA GLY A 93 -7.34 -5.55 -7.20
C GLY A 93 -8.85 -5.36 -7.09
N LEU A 94 -9.62 -6.15 -7.83
CA LEU A 94 -11.06 -6.25 -7.67
C LEU A 94 -11.35 -7.34 -6.62
N VAL A 95 -11.93 -6.96 -5.48
CA VAL A 95 -12.27 -7.85 -4.37
C VAL A 95 -13.78 -8.03 -4.35
N VAL A 96 -14.26 -9.18 -4.81
CA VAL A 96 -15.66 -9.41 -5.15
C VAL A 96 -16.29 -10.43 -4.22
N ASP A 97 -17.35 -10.01 -3.57
CA ASP A 97 -18.16 -10.82 -2.68
C ASP A 97 -19.07 -11.78 -3.46
N HIS A 98 -18.93 -13.06 -3.17
CA HIS A 98 -19.76 -14.16 -3.69
C HIS A 98 -20.53 -14.88 -2.58
N SER A 99 -20.79 -14.21 -1.45
CA SER A 99 -21.68 -14.73 -0.42
C SER A 99 -23.11 -14.88 -0.91
N SER A 100 -23.95 -15.60 -0.16
CA SER A 100 -25.32 -15.88 -0.56
C SER A 100 -26.17 -14.62 -0.78
N SER A 101 -25.94 -13.54 -0.04
CA SER A 101 -26.61 -12.24 -0.18
C SER A 101 -26.32 -11.56 -1.54
N MET A 102 -25.19 -11.90 -2.16
CA MET A 102 -24.79 -11.35 -3.45
C MET A 102 -25.37 -12.11 -4.66
N MET A 103 -26.00 -13.27 -4.46
CA MET A 103 -26.52 -14.11 -5.56
C MET A 103 -27.42 -13.36 -6.54
N PRO A 104 -28.40 -12.55 -6.13
CA PRO A 104 -29.24 -11.81 -7.07
C PRO A 104 -28.49 -10.65 -7.78
N LYS A 105 -27.36 -10.20 -7.24
CA LYS A 105 -26.64 -8.98 -7.62
C LYS A 105 -25.38 -9.25 -8.48
N ILE A 106 -24.92 -10.51 -8.54
CA ILE A 106 -23.63 -10.85 -9.15
C ILE A 106 -23.53 -10.48 -10.64
N ARG A 107 -24.65 -10.53 -11.38
CA ARG A 107 -24.67 -10.11 -12.80
C ARG A 107 -24.39 -8.63 -12.95
N ASP A 108 -24.90 -7.83 -12.03
CA ASP A 108 -24.69 -6.39 -11.99
C ASP A 108 -23.24 -6.05 -11.60
N VAL A 109 -22.67 -6.81 -10.67
CA VAL A 109 -21.25 -6.70 -10.28
C VAL A 109 -20.35 -7.00 -11.47
N ILE A 110 -20.62 -8.06 -12.24
CA ILE A 110 -19.84 -8.41 -13.44
C ILE A 110 -19.88 -7.29 -14.49
N ALA A 111 -21.09 -6.73 -14.74
CA ALA A 111 -21.26 -5.65 -15.70
C ALA A 111 -20.54 -4.36 -15.23
N ALA A 112 -20.61 -4.04 -13.94
CA ALA A 112 -19.91 -2.91 -13.35
C ALA A 112 -18.39 -3.08 -13.40
N ALA A 113 -17.89 -4.27 -13.10
CA ALA A 113 -16.45 -4.60 -13.21
C ALA A 113 -15.96 -4.46 -14.67
N ARG A 114 -16.75 -4.93 -15.65
CA ARG A 114 -16.46 -4.73 -17.08
C ARG A 114 -16.32 -3.24 -17.41
N THR A 115 -17.31 -2.42 -17.02
CA THR A 115 -17.28 -0.97 -17.26
C THR A 115 -16.05 -0.32 -16.63
N PHE A 116 -15.69 -0.73 -15.42
CA PHE A 116 -14.47 -0.23 -14.75
C PHE A 116 -13.23 -0.52 -15.59
N VAL A 117 -13.06 -1.78 -16.03
CA VAL A 117 -11.89 -2.20 -16.81
C VAL A 117 -11.84 -1.48 -18.16
N GLU A 118 -12.98 -1.38 -18.87
CA GLU A 118 -13.08 -0.67 -20.15
C GLU A 118 -12.81 0.84 -20.04
N SER A 119 -13.04 1.41 -18.85
CA SER A 119 -12.73 2.82 -18.52
C SER A 119 -11.31 3.02 -18.00
N SER A 120 -10.56 1.94 -17.80
CA SER A 120 -9.20 1.95 -17.27
C SER A 120 -8.15 2.06 -18.37
N SER A 121 -6.88 2.31 -18.00
CA SER A 121 -5.78 2.37 -18.98
C SER A 121 -5.41 0.97 -19.48
N PRO A 122 -5.04 0.83 -20.75
CA PRO A 122 -4.46 -0.41 -21.24
C PRO A 122 -3.12 -0.76 -20.56
N ASP A 123 -2.48 0.21 -19.88
CA ASP A 123 -1.24 0.02 -19.14
C ASP A 123 -1.47 -0.35 -17.67
N ASP A 124 -2.72 -0.39 -17.21
CA ASP A 124 -3.05 -0.83 -15.86
C ASP A 124 -2.86 -2.34 -15.71
N GLU A 125 -2.51 -2.76 -14.51
CA GLU A 125 -2.39 -4.17 -14.12
C GLU A 125 -3.55 -4.50 -13.17
N MET A 126 -4.31 -5.56 -13.46
CA MET A 126 -5.49 -5.89 -12.67
C MET A 126 -5.53 -7.36 -12.30
N PHE A 127 -6.16 -7.66 -11.17
CA PHE A 127 -6.47 -9.02 -10.72
C PHE A 127 -7.81 -9.06 -9.99
N VAL A 128 -8.31 -10.27 -9.75
CA VAL A 128 -9.56 -10.52 -9.04
C VAL A 128 -9.29 -11.40 -7.83
N VAL A 129 -9.84 -11.02 -6.69
CA VAL A 129 -10.02 -11.86 -5.52
C VAL A 129 -11.50 -12.10 -5.33
N ASN A 130 -11.94 -13.35 -5.47
CA ASN A 130 -13.29 -13.77 -5.17
C ASN A 130 -13.37 -14.32 -3.75
N PHE A 131 -14.41 -13.98 -3.02
CA PHE A 131 -14.59 -14.51 -1.69
C PHE A 131 -16.06 -14.83 -1.34
N ASN A 132 -16.22 -15.84 -0.53
CA ASN A 132 -17.39 -16.18 0.27
C ASN A 132 -16.85 -16.61 1.64
N GLU A 133 -17.14 -17.80 2.18
CA GLU A 133 -16.42 -18.38 3.32
C GLU A 133 -14.97 -18.79 2.97
N LYS A 134 -14.61 -18.75 1.70
CA LYS A 134 -13.26 -19.02 1.17
C LYS A 134 -12.80 -17.88 0.29
N VAL A 135 -11.51 -17.59 0.37
CA VAL A 135 -10.86 -16.59 -0.48
C VAL A 135 -10.07 -17.30 -1.58
N SER A 136 -10.19 -16.81 -2.81
CA SER A 136 -9.48 -17.36 -3.96
C SER A 136 -9.09 -16.26 -4.95
N LEU A 137 -7.92 -16.41 -5.59
CA LEU A 137 -7.56 -15.63 -6.76
C LEU A 137 -8.41 -16.08 -7.95
N GLY A 138 -8.94 -15.10 -8.68
CA GLY A 138 -9.83 -15.39 -9.83
C GLY A 138 -9.07 -15.72 -11.11
N LEU A 139 -7.84 -15.23 -11.24
CA LEU A 139 -6.98 -15.51 -12.39
C LEU A 139 -6.10 -16.74 -12.14
N PRO A 140 -5.71 -17.46 -13.19
CA PRO A 140 -4.81 -18.61 -13.05
C PRO A 140 -3.38 -18.17 -12.68
N ASP A 141 -2.62 -19.05 -12.02
CA ASP A 141 -1.26 -18.76 -11.50
C ASP A 141 -0.27 -18.28 -12.58
N PHE A 142 -0.42 -18.75 -13.81
CA PHE A 142 0.43 -18.31 -14.94
C PHE A 142 0.08 -16.93 -15.50
N LEU A 143 -1.07 -16.36 -15.10
CA LEU A 143 -1.52 -15.02 -15.47
C LEU A 143 -1.94 -14.25 -14.20
N PRO A 144 -1.00 -13.87 -13.33
CA PRO A 144 -1.33 -13.26 -12.04
C PRO A 144 -1.94 -11.86 -12.16
N LEU A 145 -1.73 -11.18 -13.29
CA LEU A 145 -2.23 -9.85 -13.61
C LEU A 145 -2.63 -9.79 -15.08
N THR A 146 -3.67 -9.02 -15.39
CA THR A 146 -4.16 -8.80 -16.76
C THR A 146 -4.72 -7.38 -16.89
N ASN A 147 -4.87 -6.90 -18.12
CA ASN A 147 -5.62 -5.68 -18.46
C ASN A 147 -6.83 -6.00 -19.36
N ARG A 148 -7.12 -7.28 -19.59
CA ARG A 148 -8.18 -7.72 -20.48
C ARG A 148 -9.48 -7.90 -19.71
N SER A 149 -10.53 -7.21 -20.19
CA SER A 149 -11.85 -7.25 -19.54
C SER A 149 -12.46 -8.65 -19.55
N GLU A 150 -12.20 -9.45 -20.59
CA GLU A 150 -12.70 -10.83 -20.71
C GLU A 150 -12.12 -11.74 -19.63
N ASP A 151 -10.83 -11.61 -19.33
CA ASP A 151 -10.18 -12.43 -18.30
C ASP A 151 -10.76 -12.09 -16.92
N LEU A 152 -10.89 -10.80 -16.61
CA LEU A 152 -11.40 -10.32 -15.32
C LEU A 152 -12.89 -10.64 -15.12
N THR A 153 -13.72 -10.41 -16.14
CA THR A 153 -15.15 -10.73 -16.07
C THR A 153 -15.40 -12.23 -15.97
N SER A 154 -14.60 -13.03 -16.69
CA SER A 154 -14.65 -14.51 -16.58
C SER A 154 -14.20 -14.98 -15.19
N ALA A 155 -13.15 -14.37 -14.64
CA ALA A 155 -12.66 -14.65 -13.29
C ALA A 155 -13.72 -14.42 -12.21
N ILE A 156 -14.54 -13.37 -12.36
CA ILE A 156 -15.68 -13.10 -11.46
C ILE A 156 -16.81 -14.09 -11.73
N ALA A 157 -17.21 -14.28 -12.99
CA ALA A 157 -18.38 -15.07 -13.37
C ALA A 157 -18.26 -16.56 -13.01
N ASN A 158 -17.03 -17.10 -12.99
CA ASN A 158 -16.78 -18.51 -12.72
C ASN A 158 -16.73 -18.85 -11.22
N ALA A 159 -16.73 -17.87 -10.34
CA ALA A 159 -16.75 -18.11 -8.91
C ALA A 159 -18.15 -18.51 -8.40
N PRO A 160 -18.26 -19.51 -7.52
CA PRO A 160 -19.57 -19.92 -6.99
C PRO A 160 -20.11 -18.91 -6.00
N THR A 161 -21.32 -18.41 -6.24
CA THR A 161 -21.99 -17.45 -5.35
C THR A 161 -22.87 -18.20 -4.36
N ARG A 162 -22.39 -18.37 -3.13
CA ARG A 162 -23.02 -19.09 -2.01
C ARG A 162 -22.24 -18.92 -0.72
N GLY A 163 -22.84 -19.33 0.40
CA GLY A 163 -22.14 -19.45 1.69
C GLY A 163 -22.05 -18.14 2.48
N MET A 164 -21.11 -18.11 3.41
CA MET A 164 -20.85 -16.99 4.32
C MET A 164 -19.87 -15.97 3.71
N THR A 165 -19.42 -14.98 4.50
CA THR A 165 -18.65 -13.84 4.04
C THR A 165 -17.35 -13.70 4.82
N ALA A 166 -16.20 -13.86 4.15
CA ALA A 166 -14.86 -13.67 4.71
C ALA A 166 -14.18 -12.41 4.13
N LEU A 167 -14.82 -11.25 4.34
CA LEU A 167 -14.40 -9.96 3.78
C LEU A 167 -12.99 -9.56 4.23
N TYR A 168 -12.69 -9.71 5.52
CA TYR A 168 -11.40 -9.28 6.07
C TYR A 168 -10.26 -10.14 5.54
N ASP A 169 -10.46 -11.45 5.45
CA ASP A 169 -9.48 -12.37 4.85
C ASP A 169 -9.25 -12.05 3.37
N ALA A 170 -10.30 -11.67 2.63
CA ALA A 170 -10.21 -11.30 1.23
C ALA A 170 -9.39 -10.01 1.01
N ILE A 171 -9.58 -9.00 1.86
CA ILE A 171 -8.79 -7.76 1.79
C ILE A 171 -7.31 -8.04 2.12
N PHE A 172 -7.06 -8.94 3.09
CA PHE A 172 -5.69 -9.37 3.43
C PHE A 172 -5.00 -10.03 2.24
N GLU A 173 -5.67 -10.98 1.59
CA GLU A 173 -5.15 -11.68 0.41
C GLU A 173 -4.94 -10.72 -0.77
N ALA A 174 -5.92 -9.85 -1.04
CA ALA A 174 -5.81 -8.85 -2.09
C ALA A 174 -4.62 -7.91 -1.87
N ARG A 175 -4.39 -7.44 -0.64
CA ARG A 175 -3.22 -6.62 -0.31
C ARG A 175 -1.91 -7.38 -0.54
N ASN A 176 -1.86 -8.65 -0.19
CA ASN A 176 -0.67 -9.47 -0.44
C ASN A 176 -0.41 -9.64 -1.94
N HIS A 177 -1.46 -9.89 -2.72
CA HIS A 177 -1.36 -10.02 -4.17
C HIS A 177 -0.99 -8.71 -4.88
N LEU A 178 -1.40 -7.54 -4.37
CA LEU A 178 -0.97 -6.24 -4.87
C LEU A 178 0.56 -6.07 -4.94
N ARG A 179 1.32 -6.83 -4.14
CA ARG A 179 2.79 -6.78 -4.13
C ARG A 179 3.43 -7.30 -5.41
N ILE A 180 2.71 -8.13 -6.17
CA ILE A 180 3.17 -8.69 -7.45
C ILE A 180 3.15 -7.61 -8.53
N GLY A 181 2.20 -6.67 -8.46
CA GLY A 181 2.08 -5.58 -9.41
C GLY A 181 3.31 -4.68 -9.43
N THR A 182 3.62 -4.14 -10.60
CA THR A 182 4.82 -3.33 -10.84
C THR A 182 4.56 -1.82 -10.76
N ARG A 183 3.28 -1.40 -10.79
CA ARG A 183 2.91 0.01 -10.76
C ARG A 183 3.08 0.61 -9.37
N ASP A 184 3.51 1.87 -9.30
CA ASP A 184 3.72 2.58 -8.02
C ASP A 184 2.40 2.81 -7.27
N LYS A 185 1.35 3.16 -8.00
CA LYS A 185 0.02 3.37 -7.44
C LYS A 185 -0.73 2.05 -7.31
N LYS A 186 -1.22 1.76 -6.12
CA LYS A 186 -1.93 0.52 -5.76
C LYS A 186 -3.36 0.84 -5.32
N VAL A 187 -4.34 0.10 -5.82
CA VAL A 187 -5.76 0.31 -5.53
C VAL A 187 -6.46 -1.02 -5.29
N LEU A 188 -7.31 -1.07 -4.29
CA LEU A 188 -8.31 -2.13 -4.12
C LEU A 188 -9.72 -1.55 -4.33
N ILE A 189 -10.55 -2.27 -5.06
CA ILE A 189 -11.97 -1.97 -5.22
C ILE A 189 -12.73 -3.15 -4.61
N VAL A 190 -13.34 -2.92 -3.46
CA VAL A 190 -14.10 -3.92 -2.71
C VAL A 190 -15.57 -3.77 -3.03
N ILE A 191 -16.19 -4.84 -3.51
CA ILE A 191 -17.60 -4.90 -3.87
C ILE A 191 -18.26 -5.95 -2.97
N SER A 192 -19.05 -5.49 -1.99
CA SER A 192 -19.66 -6.34 -0.95
C SER A 192 -20.81 -5.60 -0.27
N ASP A 193 -21.64 -6.30 0.51
CA ASP A 193 -22.58 -5.68 1.45
C ASP A 193 -21.91 -5.24 2.77
N GLY A 194 -20.62 -5.57 2.96
CA GLY A 194 -19.81 -5.18 4.10
C GLY A 194 -19.97 -6.08 5.33
N GLY A 195 -20.76 -7.14 5.24
CA GLY A 195 -20.84 -8.18 6.26
C GLY A 195 -19.52 -8.95 6.37
N ASP A 196 -19.25 -9.48 7.56
CA ASP A 196 -18.17 -10.46 7.78
C ASP A 196 -18.59 -11.41 8.89
N ASN A 197 -18.64 -12.71 8.58
CA ASN A 197 -19.04 -13.75 9.53
C ASN A 197 -18.22 -15.04 9.39
N ALA A 198 -17.18 -15.03 8.55
CA ALA A 198 -16.34 -16.20 8.28
C ALA A 198 -14.83 -15.93 8.27
N SER A 199 -14.40 -14.68 8.37
CA SER A 199 -12.95 -14.36 8.39
C SER A 199 -12.26 -14.86 9.65
N LYS A 200 -10.99 -15.18 9.51
CA LYS A 200 -10.04 -15.41 10.60
C LYS A 200 -9.44 -14.12 11.13
N HIS A 201 -9.26 -13.13 10.24
CA HIS A 201 -8.80 -11.80 10.61
C HIS A 201 -9.94 -10.95 11.14
N THR A 202 -9.57 -10.00 11.99
CA THR A 202 -10.48 -9.00 12.56
C THR A 202 -10.45 -7.70 11.77
N LEU A 203 -11.48 -6.87 11.89
CA LEU A 203 -11.50 -5.51 11.33
C LEU A 203 -10.30 -4.68 11.81
N ALA A 204 -9.91 -4.82 13.08
CA ALA A 204 -8.78 -4.08 13.65
C ALA A 204 -7.45 -4.43 12.95
N GLU A 205 -7.23 -5.70 12.64
CA GLU A 205 -6.03 -6.16 11.91
C GLU A 205 -6.03 -5.63 10.46
N VAL A 206 -7.18 -5.66 9.77
CA VAL A 206 -7.29 -5.11 8.41
C VAL A 206 -7.05 -3.61 8.40
N LEU A 207 -7.60 -2.86 9.35
CA LEU A 207 -7.37 -1.41 9.44
C LEU A 207 -5.91 -1.10 9.72
N LYS A 208 -5.28 -1.80 10.66
CA LYS A 208 -3.84 -1.67 10.92
C LYS A 208 -3.01 -1.96 9.67
N MET A 209 -3.35 -3.01 8.91
CA MET A 209 -2.69 -3.33 7.64
C MET A 209 -2.89 -2.20 6.61
N ALA A 210 -4.09 -1.60 6.54
CA ALA A 210 -4.39 -0.49 5.64
C ALA A 210 -3.60 0.77 6.00
N GLU A 211 -3.44 1.07 7.30
CA GLU A 211 -2.61 2.16 7.82
C GLU A 211 -1.11 2.00 7.46
N GLN A 212 -0.65 0.75 7.37
CA GLN A 212 0.72 0.39 6.98
C GLN A 212 0.93 0.31 5.46
N SER A 213 -0.12 0.43 4.66
CA SER A 213 -0.09 0.31 3.20
C SER A 213 -0.29 1.67 2.54
N THR A 214 0.33 1.87 1.38
CA THR A 214 0.06 3.04 0.52
C THR A 214 -1.12 2.80 -0.43
N ALA A 215 -1.70 1.59 -0.45
CA ALA A 215 -2.81 1.24 -1.30
C ALA A 215 -4.08 2.00 -0.90
N LEU A 216 -4.80 2.50 -1.91
CA LEU A 216 -6.12 3.09 -1.75
C LEU A 216 -7.19 1.99 -1.75
N ILE A 217 -8.18 2.09 -0.88
CA ILE A 217 -9.32 1.17 -0.87
C ILE A 217 -10.58 1.97 -1.22
N TYR A 218 -11.17 1.67 -2.36
CA TYR A 218 -12.52 2.08 -2.70
C TYR A 218 -13.49 0.97 -2.35
N THR A 219 -14.68 1.30 -1.88
CA THR A 219 -15.69 0.31 -1.57
C THR A 219 -17.01 0.63 -2.28
N ILE A 220 -17.68 -0.39 -2.81
CA ILE A 220 -19.00 -0.31 -3.41
C ILE A 220 -19.90 -1.24 -2.61
N GLY A 221 -20.75 -0.64 -1.78
CA GLY A 221 -21.70 -1.38 -0.94
C GLY A 221 -22.98 -1.68 -1.70
N ILE A 222 -23.22 -2.96 -2.03
CA ILE A 222 -24.41 -3.41 -2.75
C ILE A 222 -25.25 -4.28 -1.81
N PHE A 223 -26.35 -3.75 -1.28
CA PHE A 223 -27.21 -4.45 -0.32
C PHE A 223 -28.68 -4.10 -0.53
N ASP A 224 -29.53 -4.99 -0.12
CA ASP A 224 -30.97 -4.77 -0.02
C ASP A 224 -31.30 -4.13 1.34
N GLU A 225 -32.44 -3.43 1.43
CA GLU A 225 -32.86 -2.79 2.68
C GLU A 225 -33.08 -3.79 3.82
N ASP A 226 -33.49 -5.00 3.50
CA ASP A 226 -33.79 -6.09 4.43
C ASP A 226 -32.57 -6.94 4.80
N ASP A 227 -31.39 -6.67 4.22
CA ASP A 227 -30.17 -7.39 4.50
C ASP A 227 -29.66 -7.09 5.92
N ARG A 228 -29.76 -8.08 6.81
CA ARG A 228 -29.42 -7.94 8.23
C ARG A 228 -27.93 -7.92 8.50
N ASP A 229 -27.12 -8.51 7.62
CA ASP A 229 -25.68 -8.64 7.77
C ASP A 229 -24.92 -7.45 7.14
N ARG A 230 -25.60 -6.57 6.42
CA ARG A 230 -25.00 -5.38 5.80
C ARG A 230 -24.26 -4.50 6.81
N ASN A 231 -23.07 -4.08 6.46
CA ASN A 231 -22.28 -3.19 7.31
C ASN A 231 -21.65 -2.02 6.54
N PRO A 232 -22.43 -1.00 6.16
CA PRO A 232 -21.89 0.16 5.46
C PRO A 232 -20.86 0.94 6.30
N GLY A 233 -20.87 0.79 7.62
CA GLY A 233 -19.92 1.41 8.52
C GLY A 233 -18.50 0.88 8.32
N VAL A 234 -18.35 -0.43 8.15
CA VAL A 234 -17.07 -1.09 7.82
C VAL A 234 -16.55 -0.60 6.48
N LEU A 235 -17.39 -0.56 5.45
CA LEU A 235 -17.01 -0.11 4.10
C LEU A 235 -16.54 1.34 4.10
N ARG A 236 -17.26 2.25 4.80
CA ARG A 236 -16.82 3.66 4.94
C ARG A 236 -15.49 3.78 5.66
N ARG A 237 -15.29 2.99 6.70
CA ARG A 237 -14.05 3.03 7.49
C ARG A 237 -12.85 2.55 6.69
N LEU A 238 -12.97 1.41 5.99
CA LEU A 238 -11.93 0.87 5.12
C LEU A 238 -11.49 1.87 4.04
N ALA A 239 -12.46 2.50 3.38
CA ALA A 239 -12.16 3.50 2.36
C ALA A 239 -11.54 4.77 2.98
N GLY A 240 -12.11 5.29 4.05
CA GLY A 240 -11.70 6.55 4.67
C GLY A 240 -10.26 6.54 5.19
N GLU A 241 -9.84 5.45 5.85
CA GLU A 241 -8.48 5.32 6.40
C GLU A 241 -7.39 5.36 5.33
N THR A 242 -7.70 4.93 4.10
CA THR A 242 -6.75 4.88 3.00
C THR A 242 -6.78 6.10 2.08
N GLY A 243 -7.80 6.97 2.21
CA GLY A 243 -8.03 8.09 1.30
C GLY A 243 -8.86 7.72 0.07
N GLY A 244 -9.44 6.54 0.03
CA GLY A 244 -10.45 6.13 -0.94
C GLY A 244 -11.85 6.65 -0.60
N GLU A 245 -12.87 6.17 -1.29
CA GLU A 245 -14.28 6.57 -1.10
C GLU A 245 -15.19 5.36 -1.05
N ALA A 246 -16.21 5.41 -0.19
CA ALA A 246 -17.26 4.40 -0.12
C ALA A 246 -18.50 4.88 -0.87
N PHE A 247 -19.00 4.03 -1.74
CA PHE A 247 -20.20 4.27 -2.56
C PHE A 247 -21.28 3.28 -2.19
N PHE A 248 -22.52 3.75 -2.25
CA PHE A 248 -23.70 2.96 -1.94
C PHE A 248 -24.77 3.22 -3.02
N PRO A 249 -24.65 2.52 -4.18
CA PRO A 249 -25.62 2.67 -5.26
C PRO A 249 -27.00 2.22 -4.82
N TYR A 250 -28.01 2.94 -5.25
CA TYR A 250 -29.42 2.55 -5.04
C TYR A 250 -29.91 1.65 -6.17
N GLU A 251 -29.47 1.92 -7.39
CA GLU A 251 -29.82 1.14 -8.58
C GLU A 251 -28.57 0.68 -9.33
N PHE A 252 -28.71 -0.36 -10.14
CA PHE A 252 -27.60 -0.88 -10.95
C PHE A 252 -26.91 0.18 -11.83
N LYS A 253 -27.69 1.04 -12.49
CA LYS A 253 -27.12 2.13 -13.31
C LYS A 253 -26.16 3.04 -12.53
N ASP A 254 -26.41 3.20 -11.21
CA ASP A 254 -25.56 3.99 -10.35
C ASP A 254 -24.21 3.29 -10.13
N THR A 255 -24.19 1.95 -10.07
CA THR A 255 -22.96 1.16 -9.92
C THR A 255 -22.03 1.36 -11.11
N VAL A 256 -22.57 1.38 -12.35
CA VAL A 256 -21.81 1.67 -13.57
C VAL A 256 -21.19 3.06 -13.50
N ALA A 257 -21.99 4.08 -13.18
CA ALA A 257 -21.52 5.46 -13.03
C ALA A 257 -20.46 5.62 -11.93
N ILE A 258 -20.58 4.84 -10.83
CA ILE A 258 -19.60 4.78 -9.74
C ILE A 258 -18.29 4.18 -10.23
N CYS A 259 -18.32 3.10 -11.00
CA CYS A 259 -17.11 2.47 -11.56
C CYS A 259 -16.35 3.41 -12.48
N GLU A 260 -17.02 4.10 -13.40
CA GLU A 260 -16.42 5.15 -14.21
C GLU A 260 -15.87 6.29 -13.36
N ARG A 261 -16.58 6.68 -12.29
CA ARG A 261 -16.12 7.72 -11.38
C ARG A 261 -14.86 7.28 -10.65
N ILE A 262 -14.77 6.04 -10.16
CA ILE A 262 -13.57 5.51 -9.50
C ILE A 262 -12.39 5.50 -10.47
N ALA A 263 -12.59 5.04 -11.72
CA ALA A 263 -11.55 5.06 -12.73
C ALA A 263 -11.02 6.48 -12.99
N ARG A 264 -11.91 7.47 -13.08
CA ARG A 264 -11.53 8.90 -13.19
C ARG A 264 -10.83 9.42 -11.93
N ASP A 265 -11.32 9.07 -10.74
CA ASP A 265 -10.72 9.50 -9.46
C ASP A 265 -9.26 9.05 -9.36
N ILE A 266 -9.00 7.78 -9.67
CA ILE A 266 -7.66 7.20 -9.61
C ILE A 266 -6.68 7.96 -10.51
N ARG A 267 -7.13 8.43 -11.68
CA ARG A 267 -6.29 9.14 -12.67
C ARG A 267 -6.03 10.61 -12.29
N HIS A 268 -7.02 11.28 -11.69
CA HIS A 268 -6.97 12.72 -11.41
C HIS A 268 -6.50 13.05 -9.98
N GLN A 269 -5.79 12.14 -9.34
CA GLN A 269 -5.21 12.38 -8.01
C GLN A 269 -3.88 13.12 -8.11
N TYR A 270 -3.67 14.00 -7.15
CA TYR A 270 -2.37 14.59 -6.88
C TYR A 270 -1.54 13.63 -6.03
N THR A 271 -0.33 13.32 -6.47
CA THR A 271 0.65 12.61 -5.67
C THR A 271 1.54 13.63 -4.97
N ILE A 272 1.51 13.63 -3.65
CA ILE A 272 2.23 14.59 -2.81
C ILE A 272 3.17 13.81 -1.91
N GLY A 273 4.46 14.15 -1.91
CA GLY A 273 5.44 13.56 -1.02
C GLY A 273 6.08 14.60 -0.14
N TYR A 274 6.39 14.23 1.10
CA TYR A 274 7.13 15.05 2.04
C TYR A 274 8.02 14.17 2.92
N HIS A 275 9.09 14.75 3.44
CA HIS A 275 9.92 14.11 4.45
C HIS A 275 9.41 14.53 5.83
N SER A 276 9.03 13.55 6.66
CA SER A 276 8.58 13.84 8.03
C SER A 276 9.65 14.61 8.80
N ALA A 277 9.30 15.79 9.32
CA ALA A 277 10.22 16.63 10.11
C ALA A 277 10.48 16.11 11.52
N GLY A 278 9.72 15.09 11.97
CA GLY A 278 9.86 14.48 13.29
C GLY A 278 10.69 13.19 13.25
N THR A 279 11.41 12.90 14.34
CA THR A 279 11.95 11.56 14.58
C THR A 279 10.77 10.62 14.82
N ALA A 280 10.30 9.98 13.76
CA ALA A 280 9.21 9.03 13.85
C ALA A 280 9.68 7.79 14.62
N GLN A 281 9.09 7.55 15.79
CA GLN A 281 9.28 6.27 16.46
C GLN A 281 8.54 5.18 15.69
N PRO A 282 9.20 4.06 15.36
CA PRO A 282 8.54 2.94 14.68
C PRO A 282 7.28 2.48 15.43
N GLY A 283 6.20 2.20 14.67
CA GLY A 283 4.94 1.72 15.22
C GLY A 283 3.99 2.79 15.77
N VAL A 284 4.35 4.07 15.73
CA VAL A 284 3.48 5.17 16.17
C VAL A 284 2.62 5.65 15.00
N TYR A 285 1.31 5.79 15.24
CA TYR A 285 0.37 6.37 14.26
C TYR A 285 0.56 7.88 14.18
N ARG A 286 0.70 8.38 12.95
CA ARG A 286 0.85 9.80 12.61
C ARG A 286 -0.39 10.27 11.86
N THR A 287 -0.99 11.34 12.34
CA THR A 287 -2.15 11.93 11.67
C THR A 287 -1.75 12.82 10.50
N ILE A 288 -2.50 12.74 9.41
CA ILE A 288 -2.26 13.56 8.21
C ILE A 288 -3.48 14.41 7.92
N ARG A 289 -3.24 15.67 7.56
CA ARG A 289 -4.24 16.56 7.01
C ARG A 289 -3.68 17.27 5.79
N VAL A 290 -4.36 17.12 4.67
CA VAL A 290 -4.05 17.85 3.44
C VAL A 290 -5.13 18.90 3.21
N ALA A 291 -4.73 20.14 2.93
CA ALA A 291 -5.61 21.22 2.55
C ALA A 291 -5.21 21.73 1.17
N ALA A 292 -6.18 22.16 0.39
CA ALA A 292 -5.95 22.83 -0.89
C ALA A 292 -6.75 24.13 -0.94
N GLY A 293 -6.15 25.15 -1.57
CA GLY A 293 -6.79 26.45 -1.78
C GLY A 293 -5.97 27.29 -2.74
N GLY A 294 -6.60 27.84 -3.77
CA GLY A 294 -5.97 28.73 -4.75
C GLY A 294 -6.79 29.99 -4.94
N ALA A 295 -6.17 31.07 -5.41
CA ALA A 295 -6.86 32.32 -5.71
C ALA A 295 -7.95 32.07 -6.79
N GLY A 296 -9.21 32.30 -6.44
CA GLY A 296 -10.35 32.11 -7.34
C GLY A 296 -10.97 30.72 -7.37
N SER A 297 -10.41 29.74 -6.65
CA SER A 297 -10.88 28.33 -6.70
C SER A 297 -12.18 28.06 -5.91
N GLY A 298 -12.68 29.01 -5.12
CA GLY A 298 -13.80 28.79 -4.22
C GLY A 298 -13.45 27.78 -3.11
N LYS A 299 -14.46 27.15 -2.50
CA LYS A 299 -14.25 26.13 -1.47
C LYS A 299 -13.86 24.80 -2.11
N LEU A 300 -12.68 24.29 -1.77
CA LEU A 300 -12.18 23.00 -2.20
C LEU A 300 -12.31 21.97 -1.07
N PHE A 301 -12.60 20.74 -1.46
CA PHE A 301 -12.66 19.57 -0.58
C PHE A 301 -11.52 18.61 -0.97
N VAL A 302 -10.68 18.30 -0.01
CA VAL A 302 -9.55 17.39 -0.21
C VAL A 302 -9.83 16.08 0.49
N ARG A 303 -9.65 14.99 -0.21
CA ARG A 303 -9.67 13.63 0.33
C ARG A 303 -8.28 13.02 0.16
N ALA A 304 -7.70 12.60 1.25
CA ALA A 304 -6.41 11.90 1.34
C ALA A 304 -6.49 10.93 2.53
N ARG A 305 -5.50 10.07 2.70
CA ARG A 305 -5.42 9.21 3.87
C ARG A 305 -5.39 10.03 5.16
N ALA A 306 -6.00 9.50 6.22
CA ALA A 306 -6.09 10.17 7.51
C ALA A 306 -4.78 10.12 8.32
N GLY A 307 -3.93 9.13 8.06
CA GLY A 307 -2.66 8.94 8.73
C GLY A 307 -1.93 7.68 8.27
N TYR A 308 -0.83 7.37 8.94
CA TYR A 308 -0.03 6.17 8.69
C TYR A 308 0.72 5.73 9.96
N ILE A 309 1.17 4.48 10.00
CA ILE A 309 2.06 3.99 11.06
C ILE A 309 3.50 4.19 10.62
N ALA A 310 4.25 5.00 11.37
CA ALA A 310 5.65 5.31 11.09
C ALA A 310 6.56 4.06 11.23
N GLY A 311 7.58 3.97 10.38
CA GLY A 311 8.64 2.95 10.51
C GLY A 311 8.31 1.59 9.90
N ASP A 312 7.17 1.42 9.22
CA ASP A 312 6.88 0.21 8.46
C ASP A 312 7.09 0.43 6.96
N THR A 313 8.28 0.88 6.60
CA THR A 313 8.71 0.97 5.20
C THR A 313 9.03 -0.44 4.68
N SER A 314 8.02 -1.22 4.40
CA SER A 314 8.18 -2.51 3.73
C SER A 314 8.51 -2.38 2.23
N ARG A 315 9.18 -1.29 1.81
CA ARG A 315 10.07 -1.19 0.63
C ARG A 315 10.73 0.18 0.56
N PRO A 316 12.07 0.25 0.41
CA PRO A 316 12.67 1.46 -0.19
C PRO A 316 12.10 1.57 -1.61
N LEU A 317 11.60 2.74 -1.98
CA LEU A 317 11.38 3.11 -3.38
C LEU A 317 12.73 2.96 -4.07
N LYS A 318 12.95 1.85 -4.78
CA LYS A 318 14.10 1.70 -5.65
C LYS A 318 13.95 2.75 -6.75
N ASP A 319 14.87 3.71 -6.71
CA ASP A 319 15.28 4.58 -7.81
C ASP A 319 14.16 5.26 -8.64
N VAL A 320 13.46 6.24 -8.04
CA VAL A 320 12.74 7.27 -8.81
C VAL A 320 13.64 8.50 -9.13
N ALA A 321 14.93 8.42 -8.82
CA ALA A 321 15.87 9.53 -8.99
C ALA A 321 16.83 9.36 -10.17
N ALA A 322 16.44 8.68 -11.27
CA ALA A 322 17.25 8.66 -12.49
C ALA A 322 16.38 8.36 -13.72
N LYS A 323 15.69 9.37 -14.26
CA LYS A 323 15.55 9.61 -15.71
C LYS A 323 15.03 11.01 -15.96
#